data_6bfbd95a4286e4cdd726f2d532a5270b
#
_entry.id   6bfbd95a4286e4cdd726f2d532a5270b
#
_cell.length_a   1.000
_cell.length_b   1.000
_cell.length_c   1.000
_cell.angle_alpha   90.00
_cell.angle_beta   90.00
_cell.angle_gamma   90.00
#
_symmetry.space_group_name_H-M   'P 1'
#
loop_
_entity.id
_entity.type
_entity.pdbx_description
1 polymer ?
#
loop_
_entity_poly.entity_id
_entity_poly.type
_entity_poly.pdbx_seq_one_letter_code
_entity_poly.pdbx_strand_id
1 'polypeptide(L)'
;MNWWLEACKVPNAETKQQAEERQLQLTKPTGSLSVLENVAVQLAALQSNSKPNVDKPWITIFAGDHGVMAENISAYPQAVTRQMLQNFATGGACISVIAKEYAATLQVIDCGTVGEVYQYQGVERHSIAQGTANFAQQVAMTEQQCQQAMALGRESVERAIAQGASIYIAGEMGIGNTCSASAIACFLLNEPAEQLTGVGTGIRADQLIHKKNIIQHSLELHKNYVENDAFKALCAVGGLEIAAMTGAYIRCAQLGMPVIVDGFISSVAALVAVRLNPEVRQWMLFGHQSAEYGHQRLLQELNADPLLKLNLRLGEGSGAGAALGVIKLACSLHNNMATFAEAAVIGEKV
;
A
#
# COMPACT_ATOMS: atom_id res chain seq x y z
N MET A 1 20.11 -14.33 -6.73
CA MET A 1 20.00 -13.63 -5.41
C MET A 1 18.64 -13.01 -5.32
N ASN A 2 18.00 -13.12 -4.19
CA ASN A 2 16.69 -12.55 -3.94
C ASN A 2 16.85 -11.04 -3.67
N TRP A 3 16.72 -10.22 -4.69
CA TRP A 3 16.93 -8.76 -4.62
C TRP A 3 16.11 -8.08 -3.50
N TRP A 4 14.98 -8.66 -3.11
CA TRP A 4 14.13 -8.13 -2.04
C TRP A 4 14.73 -8.29 -0.62
N LEU A 5 15.83 -9.02 -0.49
CA LEU A 5 16.60 -9.16 0.74
C LEU A 5 17.82 -8.21 0.80
N GLU A 6 18.04 -7.41 -0.24
CA GLU A 6 19.08 -6.40 -0.23
C GLU A 6 18.78 -5.31 0.80
N ALA A 7 19.83 -4.71 1.37
CA ALA A 7 19.72 -3.69 2.41
C ALA A 7 18.90 -2.47 1.92
N CYS A 8 18.06 -1.94 2.80
CA CYS A 8 17.36 -0.68 2.58
C CYS A 8 18.25 0.51 2.92
N LYS A 9 17.93 1.68 2.38
CA LYS A 9 18.52 2.93 2.85
C LYS A 9 18.09 3.22 4.30
N VAL A 10 18.96 3.88 5.04
CA VAL A 10 18.67 4.32 6.40
C VAL A 10 18.19 5.78 6.34
N PRO A 11 17.06 6.13 6.97
CA PRO A 11 16.62 7.52 7.09
C PRO A 11 17.71 8.39 7.75
N ASN A 12 17.85 9.62 7.27
CA ASN A 12 18.91 10.52 7.70
C ASN A 12 18.65 11.08 9.11
N ALA A 13 19.44 10.64 10.09
CA ALA A 13 19.28 11.03 11.49
C ALA A 13 19.61 12.51 11.74
N GLU A 14 20.59 13.07 11.05
CA GLU A 14 20.96 14.49 11.18
C GLU A 14 19.84 15.40 10.67
N THR A 15 19.28 15.09 9.50
CA THR A 15 18.14 15.85 8.95
C THR A 15 16.90 15.70 9.82
N LYS A 16 16.69 14.53 10.44
CA LYS A 16 15.63 14.34 11.43
C LYS A 16 15.78 15.30 12.59
N GLN A 17 16.97 15.35 13.19
CA GLN A 17 17.28 16.23 14.31
C GLN A 17 17.08 17.71 13.94
N GLN A 18 17.58 18.14 12.77
CA GLN A 18 17.36 19.52 12.28
C GLN A 18 15.89 19.86 12.13
N ALA A 19 15.06 18.89 11.65
CA ALA A 19 13.63 19.10 11.52
C ALA A 19 12.94 19.17 12.90
N GLU A 20 13.35 18.34 13.87
CA GLU A 20 12.86 18.40 15.24
C GLU A 20 13.21 19.74 15.92
N GLU A 21 14.45 20.20 15.80
CA GLU A 21 14.90 21.51 16.29
C GLU A 21 14.11 22.66 15.66
N ARG A 22 13.82 22.59 14.34
CA ARG A 22 12.98 23.57 13.65
C ARG A 22 11.56 23.59 14.21
N GLN A 23 10.95 22.44 14.49
CA GLN A 23 9.59 22.34 15.06
C GLN A 23 9.48 23.04 16.40
N LEU A 24 10.53 23.03 17.23
CA LEU A 24 10.58 23.74 18.50
C LEU A 24 10.67 25.26 18.34
N GLN A 25 11.14 25.76 17.20
CA GLN A 25 11.33 27.19 16.95
C GLN A 25 10.11 27.86 16.29
N LEU A 26 9.19 27.08 15.70
CA LEU A 26 8.01 27.62 15.01
C LEU A 26 7.05 28.30 15.99
N THR A 27 6.36 29.38 15.53
CA THR A 27 5.43 30.19 16.31
C THR A 27 4.17 29.43 16.71
N LYS A 28 4.32 28.43 17.56
CA LYS A 28 3.26 27.55 18.09
C LYS A 28 3.67 26.95 19.43
N PRO A 29 2.75 26.56 20.30
CA PRO A 29 3.08 25.74 21.47
C PRO A 29 3.72 24.42 21.04
N THR A 30 4.71 23.95 21.78
CA THR A 30 5.41 22.69 21.49
C THR A 30 4.43 21.54 21.40
N GLY A 31 4.49 20.76 20.30
CA GLY A 31 3.65 19.58 20.07
C GLY A 31 2.19 19.88 19.68
N SER A 32 1.78 21.15 19.53
CA SER A 32 0.38 21.53 19.33
C SER A 32 -0.21 21.12 17.96
N LEU A 33 0.64 20.85 16.96
CA LEU A 33 0.22 20.33 15.66
C LEU A 33 0.34 18.78 15.57
N SER A 34 0.83 18.14 16.65
CA SER A 34 0.80 16.69 16.85
C SER A 34 1.27 15.90 15.61
N VAL A 35 0.39 15.13 14.99
CA VAL A 35 0.71 14.25 13.85
C VAL A 35 1.31 15.00 12.66
N LEU A 36 0.92 16.26 12.42
CA LEU A 36 1.48 17.06 11.32
C LEU A 36 2.97 17.37 11.53
N GLU A 37 3.40 17.55 12.76
CA GLU A 37 4.82 17.73 13.10
C GLU A 37 5.60 16.45 12.82
N ASN A 38 5.08 15.32 13.31
CA ASN A 38 5.70 14.00 13.14
C ASN A 38 5.86 13.62 11.67
N VAL A 39 4.83 13.88 10.84
CA VAL A 39 4.86 13.61 9.39
C VAL A 39 5.95 14.45 8.70
N ALA A 40 6.04 15.74 9.00
CA ALA A 40 7.05 16.61 8.41
C ALA A 40 8.47 16.19 8.82
N VAL A 41 8.70 15.87 10.09
CA VAL A 41 9.99 15.38 10.62
C VAL A 41 10.36 14.03 10.00
N GLN A 42 9.42 13.10 9.90
CA GLN A 42 9.65 11.81 9.26
C GLN A 42 10.03 12.00 7.79
N LEU A 43 9.29 12.79 7.02
CA LEU A 43 9.60 13.05 5.62
C LEU A 43 10.94 13.76 5.43
N ALA A 44 11.29 14.70 6.30
CA ALA A 44 12.62 15.34 6.28
C ALA A 44 13.74 14.30 6.39
N ALA A 45 13.61 13.35 7.33
CA ALA A 45 14.57 12.25 7.49
C ALA A 45 14.61 11.32 6.28
N LEU A 46 13.45 10.92 5.76
CA LEU A 46 13.33 10.01 4.61
C LEU A 46 13.88 10.62 3.32
N GLN A 47 13.66 11.91 3.10
CA GLN A 47 14.12 12.63 1.92
C GLN A 47 15.53 13.21 2.08
N SER A 48 16.15 13.10 3.25
CA SER A 48 17.41 13.77 3.58
C SER A 48 17.35 15.27 3.25
N ASN A 49 16.22 15.91 3.55
CA ASN A 49 15.92 17.28 3.19
C ASN A 49 15.21 18.00 4.34
N SER A 50 15.83 19.03 4.93
CA SER A 50 15.24 19.82 6.02
C SER A 50 13.96 20.59 5.62
N LYS A 51 13.67 20.68 4.31
CA LYS A 51 12.43 21.23 3.75
C LYS A 51 11.71 20.14 2.92
N PRO A 52 11.08 19.15 3.57
CA PRO A 52 10.44 18.05 2.88
C PRO A 52 9.29 18.53 1.99
N ASN A 53 9.01 17.79 0.91
CA ASN A 53 7.90 18.10 0.02
C ASN A 53 7.27 16.82 -0.57
N VAL A 54 6.05 16.96 -1.08
CA VAL A 54 5.33 15.93 -1.81
C VAL A 54 4.76 16.52 -3.12
N ASP A 55 5.56 17.34 -3.81
CA ASP A 55 5.10 18.08 -4.98
C ASP A 55 4.96 17.23 -6.24
N LYS A 56 5.62 16.08 -6.29
CA LYS A 56 5.57 15.13 -7.40
C LYS A 56 5.14 13.74 -6.91
N PRO A 57 3.88 13.54 -6.52
CA PRO A 57 3.42 12.24 -6.12
C PRO A 57 3.36 11.29 -7.33
N TRP A 58 3.71 10.03 -7.09
CA TRP A 58 3.56 8.97 -8.07
C TRP A 58 2.62 7.89 -7.54
N ILE A 59 1.60 7.56 -8.31
CA ILE A 59 0.58 6.58 -7.96
C ILE A 59 0.63 5.47 -8.99
N THR A 60 0.78 4.22 -8.54
CA THR A 60 0.69 3.06 -9.42
C THR A 60 -0.44 2.16 -8.98
N ILE A 61 -1.35 1.84 -9.91
CA ILE A 61 -2.40 0.85 -9.71
C ILE A 61 -1.93 -0.45 -10.34
N PHE A 62 -1.76 -1.47 -9.50
CA PHE A 62 -1.51 -2.84 -9.94
C PHE A 62 -2.84 -3.59 -10.00
N ALA A 63 -3.10 -4.29 -11.09
CA ALA A 63 -4.33 -5.07 -11.24
C ALA A 63 -4.03 -6.54 -11.51
N GLY A 64 -4.86 -7.42 -10.93
CA GLY A 64 -4.77 -8.86 -11.14
C GLY A 64 -6.07 -9.57 -10.78
N ASP A 65 -6.38 -10.64 -11.47
CA ASP A 65 -7.55 -11.47 -11.19
C ASP A 65 -7.20 -12.68 -10.32
N HIS A 66 -8.18 -13.16 -9.58
CA HIS A 66 -8.03 -14.19 -8.56
C HIS A 66 -8.83 -15.45 -8.91
N GLY A 67 -8.16 -16.61 -9.01
CA GLY A 67 -8.81 -17.88 -9.30
C GLY A 67 -9.79 -18.35 -8.22
N VAL A 68 -9.65 -17.88 -6.99
CA VAL A 68 -10.58 -18.14 -5.89
C VAL A 68 -11.99 -17.58 -6.16
N MET A 69 -12.16 -16.75 -7.17
CA MET A 69 -13.49 -16.33 -7.64
C MET A 69 -14.37 -17.50 -8.09
N ALA A 70 -13.79 -18.64 -8.46
CA ALA A 70 -14.52 -19.87 -8.72
C ALA A 70 -15.33 -20.37 -7.51
N GLU A 71 -14.97 -19.94 -6.29
CA GLU A 71 -15.66 -20.26 -5.05
C GLU A 71 -16.81 -19.30 -4.69
N ASN A 72 -17.21 -18.39 -5.59
CA ASN A 72 -18.32 -17.44 -5.40
C ASN A 72 -18.19 -16.55 -4.14
N ILE A 73 -16.99 -16.02 -3.88
CA ILE A 73 -16.64 -15.23 -2.67
C ILE A 73 -16.82 -13.73 -2.83
N SER A 74 -17.34 -13.22 -3.94
CA SER A 74 -17.53 -11.80 -4.23
C SER A 74 -18.91 -11.52 -4.82
N ALA A 75 -19.41 -10.29 -4.61
CA ALA A 75 -20.66 -9.82 -5.20
C ALA A 75 -20.52 -9.40 -6.68
N TYR A 76 -19.29 -9.15 -7.14
CA TYR A 76 -19.01 -8.69 -8.50
C TYR A 76 -18.26 -9.75 -9.32
N PRO A 77 -18.52 -9.83 -10.65
CA PRO A 77 -17.80 -10.73 -11.54
C PRO A 77 -16.38 -10.20 -11.82
N GLN A 78 -15.44 -11.08 -12.18
CA GLN A 78 -14.05 -10.73 -12.51
C GLN A 78 -13.93 -9.73 -13.67
N ALA A 79 -14.90 -9.70 -14.60
CA ALA A 79 -14.91 -8.74 -15.70
C ALA A 79 -14.79 -7.28 -15.25
N VAL A 80 -15.20 -6.97 -14.00
CA VAL A 80 -15.10 -5.63 -13.43
C VAL A 80 -13.64 -5.21 -13.26
N THR A 81 -12.71 -6.11 -12.95
CA THR A 81 -11.28 -5.79 -12.85
C THR A 81 -10.78 -5.11 -14.13
N ARG A 82 -11.06 -5.73 -15.29
CA ARG A 82 -10.63 -5.20 -16.58
C ARG A 82 -11.36 -3.90 -16.96
N GLN A 83 -12.65 -3.78 -16.64
CA GLN A 83 -13.41 -2.55 -16.86
C GLN A 83 -12.82 -1.38 -16.05
N MET A 84 -12.39 -1.66 -14.81
CA MET A 84 -11.76 -0.65 -13.97
C MET A 84 -10.38 -0.22 -14.49
N LEU A 85 -9.59 -1.10 -15.10
CA LEU A 85 -8.32 -0.72 -15.76
C LEU A 85 -8.56 0.39 -16.80
N GLN A 86 -9.59 0.25 -17.62
CA GLN A 86 -9.97 1.28 -18.58
C GLN A 86 -10.43 2.56 -17.88
N ASN A 87 -11.23 2.43 -16.81
CA ASN A 87 -11.73 3.57 -16.05
C ASN A 87 -10.61 4.37 -15.37
N PHE A 88 -9.57 3.68 -14.84
CA PHE A 88 -8.37 4.34 -14.31
C PHE A 88 -7.66 5.15 -15.39
N ALA A 89 -7.41 4.54 -16.54
CA ALA A 89 -6.67 5.16 -17.64
C ALA A 89 -7.42 6.34 -18.28
N THR A 90 -8.75 6.29 -18.30
CA THR A 90 -9.60 7.39 -18.85
C THR A 90 -9.91 8.49 -17.85
N GLY A 91 -9.49 8.35 -16.59
CA GLY A 91 -9.64 9.42 -15.59
C GLY A 91 -10.93 9.41 -14.79
N GLY A 92 -11.77 8.37 -14.93
CA GLY A 92 -13.10 8.29 -14.28
C GLY A 92 -13.10 7.67 -12.87
N ALA A 93 -12.04 6.98 -12.47
CA ALA A 93 -11.96 6.34 -11.17
C ALA A 93 -11.62 7.32 -10.05
N CYS A 94 -11.92 6.94 -8.80
CA CYS A 94 -11.64 7.77 -7.62
C CYS A 94 -10.17 8.20 -7.57
N ILE A 95 -9.24 7.25 -7.68
CA ILE A 95 -7.82 7.56 -7.65
C ILE A 95 -7.35 8.41 -8.83
N SER A 96 -7.98 8.28 -9.99
CA SER A 96 -7.66 9.10 -11.17
C SER A 96 -8.05 10.56 -10.95
N VAL A 97 -9.18 10.81 -10.29
CA VAL A 97 -9.62 12.17 -9.89
C VAL A 97 -8.64 12.73 -8.86
N ILE A 98 -8.26 11.94 -7.85
CA ILE A 98 -7.27 12.34 -6.84
C ILE A 98 -5.91 12.65 -7.50
N ALA A 99 -5.46 11.80 -8.43
CA ALA A 99 -4.21 12.03 -9.14
C ALA A 99 -4.21 13.35 -9.91
N LYS A 100 -5.32 13.68 -10.55
CA LYS A 100 -5.49 14.97 -11.24
C LYS A 100 -5.48 16.16 -10.27
N GLU A 101 -6.16 16.04 -9.12
CA GLU A 101 -6.23 17.09 -8.10
C GLU A 101 -4.84 17.45 -7.55
N TYR A 102 -3.99 16.45 -7.32
CA TYR A 102 -2.64 16.65 -6.78
C TYR A 102 -1.55 16.71 -7.85
N ALA A 103 -1.90 16.78 -9.14
CA ALA A 103 -0.94 16.71 -10.26
C ALA A 103 0.01 15.50 -10.15
N ALA A 104 -0.48 14.38 -9.61
CA ALA A 104 0.27 13.15 -9.47
C ALA A 104 0.36 12.41 -10.81
N THR A 105 1.49 11.76 -11.05
CA THR A 105 1.56 10.78 -12.13
C THR A 105 0.76 9.55 -11.75
N LEU A 106 -0.16 9.12 -12.61
CA LEU A 106 -0.92 7.86 -12.46
C LEU A 106 -0.42 6.85 -13.48
N GLN A 107 0.09 5.73 -13.00
CA GLN A 107 0.49 4.56 -13.77
C GLN A 107 -0.49 3.42 -13.50
N VAL A 108 -0.92 2.71 -14.56
CA VAL A 108 -1.85 1.59 -14.45
C VAL A 108 -1.21 0.36 -15.07
N ILE A 109 -1.01 -0.69 -14.26
CA ILE A 109 -0.32 -1.93 -14.64
C ILE A 109 -1.28 -3.12 -14.49
N ASP A 110 -1.54 -3.83 -15.59
CA ASP A 110 -2.19 -5.13 -15.59
C ASP A 110 -1.13 -6.21 -15.40
N CYS A 111 -1.07 -6.78 -14.20
CA CYS A 111 -0.17 -7.89 -13.83
C CYS A 111 -0.68 -9.22 -14.42
N GLY A 112 -2.00 -9.36 -14.57
CA GLY A 112 -2.61 -10.58 -15.11
C GLY A 112 -4.11 -10.62 -14.85
N THR A 113 -4.90 -10.21 -15.84
CA THR A 113 -6.36 -10.31 -15.84
C THR A 113 -6.84 -11.41 -16.77
N VAL A 114 -8.00 -12.01 -16.45
CA VAL A 114 -8.62 -13.08 -17.27
C VAL A 114 -9.26 -12.53 -18.54
N GLY A 115 -9.39 -13.36 -19.56
CA GLY A 115 -10.11 -13.10 -20.78
C GLY A 115 -9.21 -12.76 -21.97
N GLU A 116 -9.84 -12.27 -23.05
CA GLU A 116 -9.13 -12.00 -24.30
C GLU A 116 -8.08 -10.89 -24.18
N VAL A 117 -7.10 -10.93 -25.07
CA VAL A 117 -6.10 -9.87 -25.19
C VAL A 117 -6.79 -8.56 -25.56
N TYR A 118 -6.49 -7.52 -24.80
CA TYR A 118 -6.99 -6.16 -25.03
C TYR A 118 -5.83 -5.17 -25.08
N GLN A 119 -6.11 -4.00 -25.62
CA GLN A 119 -5.17 -2.88 -25.60
C GLN A 119 -5.94 -1.63 -25.21
N TYR A 120 -5.73 -1.13 -23.98
CA TYR A 120 -6.26 0.14 -23.53
C TYR A 120 -5.13 1.15 -23.48
N GLN A 121 -5.34 2.32 -24.08
CA GLN A 121 -4.38 3.41 -23.99
C GLN A 121 -4.20 3.82 -22.52
N GLY A 122 -2.96 3.91 -22.07
CA GLY A 122 -2.64 4.27 -20.67
C GLY A 122 -2.60 3.09 -19.69
N VAL A 123 -2.82 1.84 -20.17
CA VAL A 123 -2.65 0.63 -19.36
C VAL A 123 -1.43 -0.16 -19.88
N GLU A 124 -0.49 -0.43 -18.98
CA GLU A 124 0.66 -1.29 -19.24
C GLU A 124 0.27 -2.74 -18.93
N ARG A 125 0.24 -3.59 -19.95
CA ARG A 125 -0.18 -4.98 -19.83
C ARG A 125 1.02 -5.91 -19.84
N HIS A 126 1.26 -6.62 -18.74
CA HIS A 126 2.37 -7.58 -18.60
C HIS A 126 1.93 -9.05 -18.67
N SER A 127 0.69 -9.37 -18.28
CA SER A 127 0.09 -10.70 -18.41
C SER A 127 0.97 -11.85 -17.92
N ILE A 128 1.42 -11.76 -16.67
CA ILE A 128 2.20 -12.84 -16.02
C ILE A 128 1.44 -14.17 -16.06
N ALA A 129 0.12 -14.09 -15.82
CA ALA A 129 -0.83 -15.19 -15.95
C ALA A 129 -2.24 -14.63 -16.27
N GLN A 130 -3.19 -15.49 -16.61
CA GLN A 130 -4.60 -15.11 -16.68
C GLN A 130 -5.27 -15.19 -15.29
N GLY A 131 -4.84 -14.30 -14.39
CA GLY A 131 -5.17 -14.37 -12.98
C GLY A 131 -4.35 -15.43 -12.23
N THR A 132 -4.55 -15.51 -10.93
CA THR A 132 -3.98 -16.60 -10.11
C THR A 132 -4.76 -17.90 -10.29
N ALA A 133 -4.17 -19.02 -9.86
CA ALA A 133 -4.94 -20.23 -9.65
C ALA A 133 -5.89 -20.12 -8.44
N ASN A 134 -6.84 -21.04 -8.32
CA ASN A 134 -7.74 -21.13 -7.16
C ASN A 134 -7.00 -21.68 -5.94
N PHE A 135 -6.71 -20.84 -4.97
CA PHE A 135 -5.97 -21.22 -3.78
C PHE A 135 -6.77 -22.13 -2.82
N ALA A 136 -8.07 -22.32 -3.04
CA ALA A 136 -8.82 -23.37 -2.34
C ALA A 136 -8.52 -24.79 -2.86
N GLN A 137 -7.76 -24.92 -3.95
CA GLN A 137 -7.44 -26.20 -4.58
C GLN A 137 -5.93 -26.43 -4.75
N GLN A 138 -5.16 -25.37 -5.04
CA GLN A 138 -3.71 -25.42 -5.23
C GLN A 138 -3.10 -24.05 -4.89
N VAL A 139 -1.79 -23.92 -4.90
CA VAL A 139 -1.12 -22.61 -4.70
C VAL A 139 -1.58 -21.58 -5.73
N ALA A 140 -1.82 -20.35 -5.29
CA ALA A 140 -2.30 -19.25 -6.13
C ALA A 140 -1.33 -18.91 -7.28
N MET A 141 -0.05 -18.92 -6.99
CA MET A 141 1.03 -18.57 -7.92
C MET A 141 2.22 -19.52 -7.76
N THR A 142 2.91 -19.80 -8.85
CA THR A 142 4.26 -20.35 -8.76
C THR A 142 5.22 -19.31 -8.18
N GLU A 143 6.33 -19.74 -7.59
CA GLU A 143 7.38 -18.82 -7.13
C GLU A 143 7.89 -17.89 -8.24
N GLN A 144 8.00 -18.40 -9.47
CA GLN A 144 8.40 -17.61 -10.62
C GLN A 144 7.39 -16.50 -10.94
N GLN A 145 6.09 -16.80 -10.93
CA GLN A 145 5.03 -15.80 -11.15
C GLN A 145 5.04 -14.72 -10.06
N CYS A 146 5.20 -15.14 -8.80
CA CYS A 146 5.31 -14.22 -7.67
C CYS A 146 6.53 -13.29 -7.81
N GLN A 147 7.69 -13.83 -8.17
CA GLN A 147 8.91 -13.05 -8.41
C GLN A 147 8.76 -12.08 -9.59
N GLN A 148 8.11 -12.49 -10.67
CA GLN A 148 7.80 -11.62 -11.81
C GLN A 148 6.87 -10.48 -11.40
N ALA A 149 5.84 -10.75 -10.61
CA ALA A 149 4.94 -9.73 -10.10
C ALA A 149 5.66 -8.74 -9.18
N MET A 150 6.48 -9.22 -8.24
CA MET A 150 7.33 -8.35 -7.40
C MET A 150 8.28 -7.49 -8.25
N ALA A 151 8.81 -8.03 -9.35
CA ALA A 151 9.68 -7.28 -10.27
C ALA A 151 8.94 -6.13 -10.97
N LEU A 152 7.67 -6.29 -11.33
CA LEU A 152 6.87 -5.19 -11.87
C LEU A 152 6.75 -4.03 -10.86
N GLY A 153 6.54 -4.37 -9.58
CA GLY A 153 6.53 -3.37 -8.51
C GLY A 153 7.87 -2.63 -8.40
N ARG A 154 8.98 -3.37 -8.42
CA ARG A 154 10.33 -2.81 -8.43
C ARG A 154 10.53 -1.84 -9.60
N GLU A 155 10.22 -2.26 -10.81
CA GLU A 155 10.39 -1.47 -12.04
C GLU A 155 9.55 -0.20 -12.04
N SER A 156 8.34 -0.27 -11.49
CA SER A 156 7.48 0.91 -11.31
C SER A 156 8.13 1.96 -10.41
N VAL A 157 8.72 1.56 -9.28
CA VAL A 157 9.42 2.46 -8.36
C VAL A 157 10.67 3.05 -9.00
N GLU A 158 11.46 2.25 -9.71
CA GLU A 158 12.65 2.71 -10.44
C GLU A 158 12.28 3.78 -11.47
N ARG A 159 11.16 3.61 -12.17
CA ARG A 159 10.61 4.60 -13.10
C ARG A 159 10.17 5.87 -12.38
N ALA A 160 9.45 5.75 -11.26
CA ALA A 160 9.02 6.89 -10.45
C ALA A 160 10.21 7.76 -10.01
N ILE A 161 11.27 7.12 -9.54
CA ILE A 161 12.51 7.80 -9.13
C ILE A 161 13.18 8.49 -10.32
N ALA A 162 13.29 7.80 -11.47
CA ALA A 162 13.87 8.36 -12.67
C ALA A 162 13.11 9.61 -13.20
N GLN A 163 11.81 9.71 -12.88
CA GLN A 163 10.97 10.87 -13.19
C GLN A 163 10.95 11.93 -12.07
N GLY A 164 11.73 11.72 -11.01
CA GLY A 164 11.87 12.66 -9.90
C GLY A 164 10.67 12.71 -8.95
N ALA A 165 9.97 11.59 -8.78
CA ALA A 165 8.89 11.47 -7.81
C ALA A 165 9.39 11.75 -6.39
N SER A 166 8.57 12.44 -5.59
CA SER A 166 8.89 12.81 -4.20
C SER A 166 8.26 11.85 -3.16
N ILE A 167 7.20 11.14 -3.56
CA ILE A 167 6.49 10.16 -2.72
C ILE A 167 5.78 9.16 -3.62
N TYR A 168 5.63 7.92 -3.15
CA TYR A 168 5.02 6.83 -3.91
C TYR A 168 3.74 6.31 -3.22
N ILE A 169 2.74 5.95 -4.02
CA ILE A 169 1.52 5.26 -3.58
C ILE A 169 1.32 4.03 -4.46
N ALA A 170 1.16 2.87 -3.85
CA ALA A 170 0.69 1.67 -4.52
C ALA A 170 -0.79 1.44 -4.21
N GLY A 171 -1.61 1.45 -5.25
CA GLY A 171 -3.00 1.02 -5.21
C GLY A 171 -3.20 -0.32 -5.91
N GLU A 172 -4.37 -0.89 -5.79
CA GLU A 172 -4.68 -2.21 -6.30
C GLU A 172 -6.07 -2.27 -6.96
N MET A 173 -6.24 -3.25 -7.84
CA MET A 173 -7.53 -3.64 -8.38
C MET A 173 -7.55 -5.13 -8.67
N GLY A 174 -8.52 -5.84 -8.06
CA GLY A 174 -8.70 -7.25 -8.32
C GLY A 174 -9.97 -7.78 -7.65
N ILE A 175 -10.99 -8.17 -8.43
CA ILE A 175 -12.18 -8.76 -7.80
C ILE A 175 -11.80 -10.07 -7.13
N GLY A 176 -12.07 -10.15 -5.80
CA GLY A 176 -11.66 -11.27 -4.95
C GLY A 176 -10.41 -11.03 -4.11
N ASN A 177 -9.66 -9.94 -4.34
CA ASN A 177 -8.39 -9.67 -3.65
C ASN A 177 -8.51 -9.52 -2.13
N THR A 178 -9.65 -9.07 -1.59
CA THR A 178 -9.88 -9.07 -0.14
C THR A 178 -9.88 -10.48 0.47
N CYS A 179 -10.23 -11.52 -0.32
CA CYS A 179 -10.15 -12.91 0.11
C CYS A 179 -8.69 -13.34 0.22
N SER A 180 -7.88 -13.08 -0.81
CA SER A 180 -6.43 -13.33 -0.80
C SER A 180 -5.73 -12.55 0.32
N ALA A 181 -6.03 -11.27 0.47
CA ALA A 181 -5.46 -10.44 1.53
C ALA A 181 -5.78 -10.99 2.92
N SER A 182 -7.05 -11.39 3.18
CA SER A 182 -7.41 -12.02 4.46
C SER A 182 -6.66 -13.32 4.69
N ALA A 183 -6.50 -14.16 3.67
CA ALA A 183 -5.77 -15.42 3.78
C ALA A 183 -4.28 -15.22 4.09
N ILE A 184 -3.61 -14.27 3.42
CA ILE A 184 -2.22 -13.88 3.73
C ILE A 184 -2.12 -13.38 5.18
N ALA A 185 -3.02 -12.46 5.58
CA ALA A 185 -3.02 -11.91 6.93
C ALA A 185 -3.18 -13.02 7.99
N CYS A 186 -4.07 -13.98 7.77
CA CYS A 186 -4.25 -15.14 8.67
C CYS A 186 -2.97 -15.95 8.84
N PHE A 187 -2.24 -16.22 7.76
CA PHE A 187 -0.95 -16.92 7.84
C PHE A 187 0.10 -16.11 8.60
N LEU A 188 0.25 -14.83 8.28
CA LEU A 188 1.32 -14.00 8.84
C LEU A 188 1.08 -13.60 10.30
N LEU A 189 -0.17 -13.54 10.73
CA LEU A 189 -0.56 -13.21 12.11
C LEU A 189 -0.89 -14.45 12.95
N ASN A 190 -0.92 -15.64 12.33
CA ASN A 190 -1.36 -16.88 12.96
C ASN A 190 -2.74 -16.74 13.60
N GLU A 191 -3.67 -16.13 12.88
CA GLU A 191 -5.05 -15.89 13.33
C GLU A 191 -6.06 -16.59 12.42
N PRO A 192 -7.21 -17.05 12.96
CA PRO A 192 -8.22 -17.72 12.16
C PRO A 192 -8.94 -16.76 11.22
N ALA A 193 -9.50 -17.29 10.13
CA ALA A 193 -10.26 -16.53 9.14
C ALA A 193 -11.40 -15.70 9.74
N GLU A 194 -11.98 -16.16 10.84
CA GLU A 194 -13.07 -15.46 11.55
C GLU A 194 -12.67 -14.06 12.02
N GLN A 195 -11.41 -13.85 12.40
CA GLN A 195 -10.94 -12.59 12.97
C GLN A 195 -10.44 -11.58 11.93
N LEU A 196 -10.14 -12.02 10.71
CA LEU A 196 -9.48 -11.14 9.71
C LEU A 196 -10.28 -11.00 8.41
N THR A 197 -11.43 -11.69 8.27
CA THR A 197 -12.20 -11.66 7.04
C THR A 197 -13.40 -10.73 7.13
N GLY A 198 -13.40 -9.69 6.29
CA GLY A 198 -14.48 -8.73 6.15
C GLY A 198 -15.38 -8.99 4.93
N VAL A 199 -16.39 -8.11 4.79
CA VAL A 199 -17.40 -8.19 3.72
C VAL A 199 -16.84 -7.79 2.34
N GLY A 200 -15.66 -7.18 2.27
CA GLY A 200 -15.06 -6.71 1.02
C GLY A 200 -16.00 -5.81 0.23
N THR A 201 -16.37 -6.23 -0.98
CA THR A 201 -17.25 -5.49 -1.89
C THR A 201 -18.71 -5.39 -1.44
N GLY A 202 -19.07 -5.90 -0.23
CA GLY A 202 -20.43 -5.80 0.32
C GLY A 202 -21.26 -7.07 0.14
N ILE A 203 -20.66 -8.25 0.32
CA ILE A 203 -21.36 -9.53 0.31
C ILE A 203 -22.31 -9.68 1.50
N ARG A 204 -23.35 -10.52 1.35
CA ARG A 204 -24.32 -10.81 2.41
C ARG A 204 -23.71 -11.67 3.51
N ALA A 205 -24.41 -11.78 4.64
CA ALA A 205 -23.93 -12.51 5.82
C ALA A 205 -23.67 -14.01 5.54
N ASP A 206 -24.52 -14.66 4.75
CA ASP A 206 -24.35 -16.05 4.31
C ASP A 206 -23.10 -16.23 3.43
N GLN A 207 -22.86 -15.32 2.53
CA GLN A 207 -21.67 -15.29 1.69
C GLN A 207 -20.40 -14.98 2.49
N LEU A 208 -20.48 -14.16 3.54
CA LEU A 208 -19.34 -13.90 4.44
C LEU A 208 -18.93 -15.17 5.20
N ILE A 209 -19.89 -15.94 5.71
CA ILE A 209 -19.61 -17.24 6.35
C ILE A 209 -18.93 -18.16 5.35
N HIS A 210 -19.45 -18.27 4.13
CA HIS A 210 -18.86 -19.08 3.07
C HIS A 210 -17.43 -18.65 2.77
N LYS A 211 -17.17 -17.35 2.57
CA LYS A 211 -15.84 -16.78 2.34
C LYS A 211 -14.86 -17.13 3.46
N LYS A 212 -15.28 -17.04 4.73
CA LYS A 212 -14.48 -17.43 5.89
C LYS A 212 -14.12 -18.91 5.86
N ASN A 213 -15.08 -19.79 5.51
CA ASN A 213 -14.86 -21.23 5.39
C ASN A 213 -13.87 -21.57 4.28
N ILE A 214 -13.94 -20.89 3.10
CA ILE A 214 -12.99 -21.07 2.01
C ILE A 214 -11.58 -20.66 2.45
N ILE A 215 -11.43 -19.52 3.12
CA ILE A 215 -10.14 -19.09 3.66
C ILE A 215 -9.62 -20.11 4.66
N GLN A 216 -10.42 -20.52 5.66
CA GLN A 216 -9.99 -21.47 6.69
C GLN A 216 -9.56 -22.82 6.09
N HIS A 217 -10.30 -23.35 5.12
CA HIS A 217 -9.92 -24.54 4.36
C HIS A 217 -8.56 -24.35 3.66
N SER A 218 -8.36 -23.21 3.04
CA SER A 218 -7.11 -22.90 2.32
C SER A 218 -5.91 -22.78 3.26
N LEU A 219 -6.11 -22.24 4.47
CA LEU A 219 -5.05 -22.22 5.49
C LEU A 219 -4.59 -23.63 5.86
N GLU A 220 -5.54 -24.55 6.05
CA GLU A 220 -5.24 -25.94 6.36
C GLU A 220 -4.54 -26.65 5.19
N LEU A 221 -5.02 -26.43 3.95
CA LEU A 221 -4.46 -27.01 2.73
C LEU A 221 -3.00 -26.62 2.53
N HIS A 222 -2.66 -25.33 2.77
CA HIS A 222 -1.33 -24.80 2.46
C HIS A 222 -0.39 -24.73 3.68
N LYS A 223 -0.83 -25.11 4.86
CA LYS A 223 -0.06 -25.04 6.11
C LYS A 223 1.37 -25.57 5.99
N ASN A 224 1.53 -26.76 5.42
CA ASN A 224 2.84 -27.42 5.28
C ASN A 224 3.73 -26.79 4.18
N TYR A 225 3.13 -26.09 3.22
CA TYR A 225 3.87 -25.35 2.19
C TYR A 225 4.37 -24.01 2.74
N VAL A 226 3.52 -23.31 3.49
CA VAL A 226 3.83 -21.95 3.98
C VAL A 226 4.86 -21.95 5.11
N GLU A 227 4.76 -22.81 6.11
CA GLU A 227 5.74 -23.00 7.22
C GLU A 227 6.26 -21.66 7.82
N ASN A 228 5.38 -20.67 8.01
CA ASN A 228 5.70 -19.31 8.49
C ASN A 228 6.59 -18.46 7.55
N ASP A 229 6.76 -18.86 6.31
CA ASP A 229 7.48 -18.10 5.29
C ASP A 229 6.54 -17.13 4.58
N ALA A 230 6.82 -15.81 4.66
CA ALA A 230 5.97 -14.78 4.08
C ALA A 230 5.96 -14.82 2.53
N PHE A 231 7.06 -15.19 1.88
CA PHE A 231 7.09 -15.36 0.43
C PHE A 231 6.24 -16.55 0.00
N LYS A 232 6.32 -17.67 0.73
CA LYS A 232 5.49 -18.84 0.47
C LYS A 232 4.00 -18.56 0.75
N ALA A 233 3.67 -17.78 1.79
CA ALA A 233 2.29 -17.34 2.04
C ALA A 233 1.74 -16.51 0.87
N LEU A 234 2.55 -15.59 0.34
CA LEU A 234 2.21 -14.79 -0.83
C LEU A 234 2.00 -15.68 -2.07
N CYS A 235 2.83 -16.70 -2.29
CA CYS A 235 2.66 -17.66 -3.39
C CYS A 235 1.41 -18.53 -3.20
N ALA A 236 1.15 -18.98 -1.97
CA ALA A 236 0.10 -19.94 -1.69
C ALA A 236 -1.31 -19.37 -1.86
N VAL A 237 -1.56 -18.16 -1.31
CA VAL A 237 -2.90 -17.58 -1.21
C VAL A 237 -2.97 -16.11 -1.70
N GLY A 238 -1.91 -15.61 -2.30
CA GLY A 238 -1.79 -14.20 -2.69
C GLY A 238 -2.45 -13.85 -4.03
N GLY A 239 -2.03 -12.71 -4.55
CA GLY A 239 -2.45 -12.13 -5.83
C GLY A 239 -1.26 -11.48 -6.55
N LEU A 240 -1.33 -11.41 -7.88
CA LEU A 240 -0.26 -10.82 -8.69
C LEU A 240 -0.07 -9.34 -8.34
N GLU A 241 -1.16 -8.61 -8.12
CA GLU A 241 -1.15 -7.20 -7.73
C GLU A 241 -0.63 -7.01 -6.29
N ILE A 242 -0.96 -7.93 -5.37
CA ILE A 242 -0.46 -7.90 -3.98
C ILE A 242 1.06 -8.14 -3.97
N ALA A 243 1.54 -9.08 -4.79
CA ALA A 243 2.96 -9.34 -4.95
C ALA A 243 3.69 -8.15 -5.59
N ALA A 244 3.08 -7.49 -6.58
CA ALA A 244 3.64 -6.28 -7.19
C ALA A 244 3.76 -5.14 -6.17
N MET A 245 2.71 -4.88 -5.36
CA MET A 245 2.78 -3.90 -4.28
C MET A 245 3.86 -4.24 -3.25
N THR A 246 3.99 -5.52 -2.88
CA THR A 246 5.07 -5.98 -1.96
C THR A 246 6.44 -5.62 -2.53
N GLY A 247 6.68 -5.92 -3.80
CA GLY A 247 7.93 -5.59 -4.49
C GLY A 247 8.18 -4.08 -4.56
N ALA A 248 7.13 -3.29 -4.81
CA ALA A 248 7.21 -1.82 -4.82
C ALA A 248 7.63 -1.27 -3.45
N TYR A 249 7.02 -1.73 -2.37
CA TYR A 249 7.35 -1.27 -1.01
C TYR A 249 8.79 -1.57 -0.61
N ILE A 250 9.27 -2.76 -0.92
CA ILE A 250 10.68 -3.12 -0.68
C ILE A 250 11.60 -2.20 -1.50
N ARG A 251 11.30 -1.99 -2.77
CA ARG A 251 12.14 -1.16 -3.63
C ARG A 251 12.14 0.30 -3.24
N CYS A 252 11.01 0.83 -2.79
CA CYS A 252 10.94 2.17 -2.21
C CYS A 252 11.96 2.35 -1.09
N ALA A 253 12.01 1.43 -0.14
CA ALA A 253 12.94 1.48 0.97
C ALA A 253 14.41 1.33 0.54
N GLN A 254 14.70 0.42 -0.40
CA GLN A 254 16.07 0.22 -0.93
C GLN A 254 16.59 1.46 -1.65
N LEU A 255 15.74 2.19 -2.34
CA LEU A 255 16.14 3.38 -3.10
C LEU A 255 15.92 4.70 -2.35
N GLY A 256 15.24 4.68 -1.20
CA GLY A 256 15.02 5.86 -0.37
C GLY A 256 13.84 6.70 -0.86
N MET A 257 12.77 6.06 -1.31
CA MET A 257 11.50 6.68 -1.69
C MET A 257 10.49 6.53 -0.55
N PRO A 258 9.97 7.62 0.05
CA PRO A 258 8.86 7.53 0.98
C PRO A 258 7.61 6.93 0.31
N VAL A 259 6.86 6.10 1.03
CA VAL A 259 5.64 5.50 0.51
C VAL A 259 4.45 5.72 1.46
N ILE A 260 3.27 5.96 0.89
CA ILE A 260 2.01 5.99 1.63
C ILE A 260 1.27 4.67 1.38
N VAL A 261 1.09 3.89 2.43
CA VAL A 261 0.30 2.66 2.42
C VAL A 261 -1.18 3.02 2.52
N ASP A 262 -2.01 2.42 1.67
CA ASP A 262 -3.45 2.70 1.59
C ASP A 262 -4.25 1.97 2.70
N GLY A 263 -5.15 1.09 2.32
CA GLY A 263 -6.07 0.39 3.21
C GLY A 263 -5.64 -1.04 3.53
N PHE A 264 -6.64 -1.91 3.71
CA PHE A 264 -6.45 -3.28 4.18
C PHE A 264 -5.52 -4.10 3.28
N ILE A 265 -5.80 -4.17 1.97
CA ILE A 265 -5.04 -4.99 1.03
C ILE A 265 -3.61 -4.49 0.90
N SER A 266 -3.43 -3.18 0.77
CA SER A 266 -2.12 -2.53 0.74
C SER A 266 -1.33 -2.76 2.02
N SER A 267 -1.99 -2.75 3.19
CA SER A 267 -1.36 -3.07 4.49
C SER A 267 -0.95 -4.53 4.60
N VAL A 268 -1.66 -5.46 3.95
CA VAL A 268 -1.23 -6.86 3.84
C VAL A 268 0.03 -6.97 3.00
N ALA A 269 0.10 -6.30 1.84
CA ALA A 269 1.31 -6.25 1.02
C ALA A 269 2.48 -5.62 1.79
N ALA A 270 2.22 -4.58 2.59
CA ALA A 270 3.20 -3.95 3.47
C ALA A 270 3.68 -4.92 4.56
N LEU A 271 2.79 -5.71 5.17
CA LEU A 271 3.15 -6.72 6.15
C LEU A 271 4.05 -7.81 5.53
N VAL A 272 3.72 -8.31 4.33
CA VAL A 272 4.58 -9.24 3.59
C VAL A 272 5.96 -8.61 3.37
N ALA A 273 6.03 -7.36 2.89
CA ALA A 273 7.28 -6.66 2.64
C ALA A 273 8.14 -6.54 3.91
N VAL A 274 7.53 -6.18 5.05
CA VAL A 274 8.20 -6.07 6.36
C VAL A 274 8.64 -7.44 6.89
N ARG A 275 7.89 -8.51 6.66
CA ARG A 275 8.30 -9.87 7.03
C ARG A 275 9.47 -10.38 6.19
N LEU A 276 9.56 -9.98 4.91
CA LEU A 276 10.69 -10.29 4.03
C LEU A 276 11.92 -9.43 4.35
N ASN A 277 11.72 -8.16 4.64
CA ASN A 277 12.79 -7.21 4.95
C ASN A 277 12.30 -6.18 5.99
N PRO A 278 12.62 -6.36 7.27
CA PRO A 278 12.11 -5.49 8.34
C PRO A 278 12.48 -4.01 8.21
N GLU A 279 13.57 -3.69 7.51
CA GLU A 279 14.02 -2.30 7.32
C GLU A 279 13.03 -1.47 6.47
N VAL A 280 12.17 -2.13 5.69
CA VAL A 280 11.15 -1.48 4.83
C VAL A 280 10.17 -0.65 5.65
N ARG A 281 9.86 -1.08 6.89
CA ARG A 281 8.88 -0.40 7.75
C ARG A 281 9.17 1.09 7.96
N GLN A 282 10.43 1.47 8.04
CA GLN A 282 10.84 2.85 8.31
C GLN A 282 10.45 3.82 7.19
N TRP A 283 10.19 3.31 5.97
CA TRP A 283 9.88 4.10 4.78
C TRP A 283 8.38 4.32 4.56
N MET A 284 7.54 3.76 5.44
CA MET A 284 6.09 3.73 5.31
C MET A 284 5.40 4.77 6.18
N LEU A 285 4.55 5.60 5.55
CA LEU A 285 3.46 6.31 6.18
C LEU A 285 2.16 5.55 5.89
N PHE A 286 1.17 5.63 6.77
CA PHE A 286 -0.12 4.97 6.59
C PHE A 286 -1.20 6.03 6.35
N GLY A 287 -1.86 5.96 5.19
CA GLY A 287 -2.77 7.01 4.74
C GLY A 287 -4.06 7.06 5.56
N HIS A 288 -4.68 5.91 5.79
CA HIS A 288 -5.93 5.87 6.54
C HIS A 288 -6.18 4.53 7.24
N GLN A 289 -7.07 4.57 8.25
CA GLN A 289 -7.68 3.36 8.79
C GLN A 289 -8.90 3.00 7.93
N SER A 290 -8.81 1.90 7.19
CA SER A 290 -9.95 1.35 6.43
C SER A 290 -11.03 0.80 7.36
N ALA A 291 -12.29 0.82 6.89
CA ALA A 291 -13.41 0.17 7.57
C ALA A 291 -13.43 -1.38 7.39
N GLU A 292 -12.47 -1.97 6.66
CA GLU A 292 -12.32 -3.42 6.57
C GLU A 292 -11.96 -4.03 7.93
N TYR A 293 -12.62 -5.13 8.27
CA TYR A 293 -12.64 -5.72 9.61
C TYR A 293 -11.23 -6.05 10.17
N GLY A 294 -10.36 -6.63 9.37
CA GLY A 294 -9.00 -7.02 9.78
C GLY A 294 -7.98 -5.89 9.82
N HIS A 295 -8.32 -4.68 9.34
CA HIS A 295 -7.31 -3.64 9.11
C HIS A 295 -6.69 -3.10 10.40
N GLN A 296 -7.48 -2.91 11.45
CA GLN A 296 -6.96 -2.44 12.74
C GLN A 296 -5.89 -3.39 13.31
N ARG A 297 -6.09 -4.71 13.15
CA ARG A 297 -5.13 -5.71 13.61
C ARG A 297 -3.81 -5.64 12.85
N LEU A 298 -3.88 -5.40 11.51
CA LEU A 298 -2.69 -5.17 10.68
C LEU A 298 -1.92 -3.91 11.10
N LEU A 299 -2.63 -2.81 11.35
CA LEU A 299 -2.01 -1.56 11.82
C LEU A 299 -1.27 -1.75 13.15
N GLN A 300 -1.86 -2.51 14.08
CA GLN A 300 -1.19 -2.87 15.35
C GLN A 300 0.08 -3.68 15.11
N GLU A 301 0.02 -4.71 14.26
CA GLU A 301 1.19 -5.53 13.93
C GLU A 301 2.31 -4.73 13.26
N LEU A 302 1.95 -3.81 12.40
CA LEU A 302 2.88 -2.92 11.73
C LEU A 302 3.34 -1.75 12.61
N ASN A 303 2.85 -1.62 13.83
CA ASN A 303 3.06 -0.44 14.69
C ASN A 303 2.82 0.86 13.93
N ALA A 304 1.61 0.99 13.35
CA ALA A 304 1.24 2.04 12.42
C ALA A 304 0.13 2.94 12.96
N ASP A 305 0.35 4.25 12.89
CA ASP A 305 -0.65 5.28 13.15
C ASP A 305 -1.14 5.86 11.82
N PRO A 306 -2.36 5.55 11.37
CA PRO A 306 -2.91 6.07 10.14
C PRO A 306 -3.32 7.53 10.26
N LEU A 307 -3.06 8.32 9.22
CA LEU A 307 -3.32 9.77 9.20
C LEU A 307 -4.81 10.11 9.22
N LEU A 308 -5.64 9.29 8.57
CA LEU A 308 -7.08 9.55 8.41
C LEU A 308 -7.92 8.39 8.95
N LYS A 309 -9.10 8.75 9.48
CA LYS A 309 -10.15 7.80 9.86
C LYS A 309 -11.48 8.27 9.28
N LEU A 310 -11.70 7.97 8.00
CA LEU A 310 -12.86 8.41 7.22
C LEU A 310 -13.85 7.27 6.90
N ASN A 311 -13.64 6.08 7.47
CA ASN A 311 -14.43 4.88 7.21
C ASN A 311 -14.47 4.46 5.72
N LEU A 312 -13.40 4.76 4.98
CA LEU A 312 -13.26 4.35 3.57
C LEU A 312 -13.01 2.85 3.50
N ARG A 313 -13.50 2.21 2.41
CA ARG A 313 -13.29 0.80 2.11
C ARG A 313 -13.28 0.51 0.61
N LEU A 314 -12.81 1.46 -0.18
CA LEU A 314 -12.82 1.36 -1.65
C LEU A 314 -11.61 0.56 -2.18
N GLY A 315 -10.39 0.82 -1.66
CA GLY A 315 -9.14 0.39 -2.26
C GLY A 315 -8.62 1.41 -3.27
N GLU A 316 -7.98 0.96 -4.33
CA GLU A 316 -7.45 1.76 -5.44
C GLU A 316 -6.35 2.76 -5.04
N GLY A 317 -5.79 2.68 -3.83
CA GLY A 317 -4.89 3.71 -3.30
C GLY A 317 -5.63 4.98 -2.85
N SER A 318 -6.97 4.94 -2.77
CA SER A 318 -7.81 6.12 -2.55
C SER A 318 -7.65 6.77 -1.20
N GLY A 319 -7.48 5.99 -0.12
CA GLY A 319 -7.24 6.52 1.22
C GLY A 319 -5.83 7.12 1.37
N ALA A 320 -4.83 6.49 0.76
CA ALA A 320 -3.48 7.06 0.66
C ALA A 320 -3.49 8.37 -0.14
N GLY A 321 -4.21 8.38 -1.26
CA GLY A 321 -4.41 9.57 -2.07
C GLY A 321 -5.10 10.71 -1.31
N ALA A 322 -6.15 10.39 -0.52
CA ALA A 322 -6.82 11.38 0.34
C ALA A 322 -5.87 11.96 1.41
N ALA A 323 -4.93 11.16 1.91
CA ALA A 323 -3.94 11.61 2.90
C ALA A 323 -2.89 12.57 2.33
N LEU A 324 -2.69 12.61 1.00
CA LEU A 324 -1.73 13.54 0.36
C LEU A 324 -1.95 14.99 0.76
N GLY A 325 -3.21 15.43 0.88
CA GLY A 325 -3.53 16.80 1.29
C GLY A 325 -3.05 17.14 2.70
N VAL A 326 -3.20 16.20 3.62
CA VAL A 326 -2.72 16.35 5.01
C VAL A 326 -1.18 16.35 5.05
N ILE A 327 -0.54 15.46 4.31
CA ILE A 327 0.93 15.39 4.23
C ILE A 327 1.50 16.66 3.59
N LYS A 328 0.88 17.15 2.51
CA LYS A 328 1.28 18.41 1.87
C LYS A 328 1.14 19.60 2.81
N LEU A 329 0.05 19.64 3.59
CA LEU A 329 -0.14 20.66 4.61
C LEU A 329 0.94 20.59 5.70
N ALA A 330 1.28 19.39 6.19
CA ALA A 330 2.33 19.18 7.17
C ALA A 330 3.68 19.72 6.69
N CYS A 331 4.07 19.39 5.45
CA CYS A 331 5.28 19.92 4.81
C CYS A 331 5.21 21.46 4.68
N SER A 332 4.09 21.99 4.24
CA SER A 332 3.91 23.44 4.05
C SER A 332 4.03 24.21 5.35
N LEU A 333 3.40 23.73 6.43
CA LEU A 333 3.51 24.34 7.76
C LEU A 333 4.96 24.28 8.27
N HIS A 334 5.61 23.13 8.18
CA HIS A 334 7.01 22.97 8.58
C HIS A 334 7.93 23.92 7.83
N ASN A 335 7.75 24.07 6.52
CA ASN A 335 8.65 24.83 5.67
C ASN A 335 8.45 26.34 5.79
N ASN A 336 7.20 26.81 5.99
CA ASN A 336 6.83 28.20 5.78
C ASN A 336 6.35 28.95 7.03
N MET A 337 6.05 28.26 8.14
CA MET A 337 5.77 28.96 9.39
C MET A 337 7.01 29.72 9.85
N ALA A 338 6.82 30.95 10.31
CA ALA A 338 7.89 31.74 10.91
C ALA A 338 8.32 31.14 12.25
N THR A 339 9.60 31.27 12.55
CA THR A 339 10.11 31.01 13.90
C THR A 339 9.74 32.16 14.85
N PHE A 340 9.81 31.93 16.18
CA PHE A 340 9.61 32.97 17.17
C PHE A 340 10.51 34.17 16.92
N ALA A 341 11.78 33.93 16.54
CA ALA A 341 12.75 35.00 16.24
C ALA A 341 12.37 35.80 14.96
N GLU A 342 11.98 35.11 13.89
CA GLU A 342 11.58 35.76 12.63
C GLU A 342 10.29 36.58 12.78
N ALA A 343 9.36 36.14 13.59
CA ALA A 343 8.09 36.83 13.83
C ALA A 343 8.15 37.87 14.94
N ALA A 344 9.28 38.03 15.64
CA ALA A 344 9.42 38.85 16.85
C ALA A 344 8.37 38.54 17.93
N VAL A 345 7.95 37.29 18.05
CA VAL A 345 7.00 36.79 19.04
C VAL A 345 7.79 36.22 20.21
N ILE A 346 7.37 36.52 21.44
CA ILE A 346 7.97 35.94 22.64
C ILE A 346 7.58 34.48 22.74
N GLY A 347 8.59 33.60 22.73
CA GLY A 347 8.40 32.16 22.88
C GLY A 347 8.03 31.76 24.32
N GLU A 348 7.86 30.44 24.53
CA GLU A 348 7.65 29.87 25.84
C GLU A 348 8.79 30.27 26.80
N LYS A 349 8.45 30.71 28.03
CA LYS A 349 9.46 30.88 29.04
C LYS A 349 9.92 29.49 29.48
N VAL A 350 11.17 29.16 29.19
CA VAL A 350 11.85 27.95 29.66
C VAL A 350 12.11 28.06 31.16
#